data_e5419bfa867b23e95edd270678bf6a2b
#
_entry.id   e5419bfa867b23e95edd270678bf6a2b
#
_cell.length_a   1.000
_cell.length_b   1.000
_cell.length_c   1.000
_cell.angle_alpha   90.00
_cell.angle_beta   90.00
_cell.angle_gamma   90.00
#
_symmetry.space_group_name_H-M   'P 1'
#
loop_
_entity.id
_entity.type
_entity.pdbx_description
1 polymer ?
#
loop_
_entity_poly.entity_id
_entity_poly.type
_entity_poly.pdbx_seq_one_letter_code
_entity_poly.pdbx_strand_id
1 'polypeptide(L)'
;YEMQRSLVGSEMCIRDSTNTPDVEISDRLCEGTLTAIIKEAYRVKQQPDNYAARANIMWCGTVAHNGTCGVGREEDWASHALEHEISAIYDVAHGAGLAVIFPAWMAFMAEHNPAKIAQFAHRVFDIPKSEDLEEMALAGAARLKHFFRYMGLPVGFKELGIEHPDIDRMLVSLRRNKGELLGNYVKLTMTDCREIYRLAL
;
A
#
# COMPACT_ATOMS: atom_id res chain seq x y z
N TYR A 1 3.98 -16.55 -7.94
CA TYR A 1 3.48 -15.53 -8.86
C TYR A 1 2.01 -15.13 -8.59
N GLU A 2 1.12 -16.11 -8.38
CA GLU A 2 -0.29 -15.84 -8.04
C GLU A 2 -0.47 -15.21 -6.66
N MET A 3 0.33 -15.62 -5.68
CA MET A 3 0.30 -15.07 -4.33
C MET A 3 0.69 -13.58 -4.31
N GLN A 4 1.64 -13.17 -5.15
CA GLN A 4 2.04 -11.77 -5.29
C GLN A 4 0.91 -10.89 -5.81
N ARG A 5 0.12 -11.36 -6.79
CA ARG A 5 -1.06 -10.63 -7.32
C ARG A 5 -2.17 -10.47 -6.28
N SER A 6 -2.35 -11.44 -5.40
CA SER A 6 -3.40 -11.39 -4.36
C SER A 6 -2.98 -10.58 -3.13
N LEU A 7 -1.66 -10.47 -2.86
CA LEU A 7 -1.14 -9.56 -1.82
C LEU A 7 -1.26 -8.09 -2.25
N VAL A 8 -1.26 -7.82 -3.56
CA VAL A 8 -1.58 -6.51 -4.16
C VAL A 8 -3.01 -6.06 -3.78
N GLY A 9 -3.95 -6.98 -3.50
CA GLY A 9 -5.26 -6.63 -2.97
C GLY A 9 -5.25 -5.95 -1.60
N SER A 10 -4.19 -6.09 -0.80
CA SER A 10 -4.11 -5.46 0.51
C SER A 10 -3.96 -3.94 0.45
N GLU A 11 -3.24 -3.41 -0.53
CA GLU A 11 -3.10 -1.97 -0.71
C GLU A 11 -4.37 -1.30 -1.20
N MET A 12 -5.22 -2.02 -1.96
CA MET A 12 -6.53 -1.51 -2.38
C MET A 12 -7.38 -1.11 -1.18
N CYS A 13 -7.42 -1.94 -0.13
CA CYS A 13 -8.16 -1.64 1.09
C CYS A 13 -7.61 -0.42 1.84
N ILE A 14 -6.28 -0.19 1.83
CA ILE A 14 -5.69 0.99 2.49
C ILE A 14 -5.89 2.24 1.62
N ARG A 15 -5.77 2.10 0.29
CA ARG A 15 -6.12 3.16 -0.67
C ARG A 15 -7.53 3.69 -0.45
N ASP A 16 -8.47 2.81 -0.12
CA ASP A 16 -9.85 3.16 0.16
C ASP A 16 -10.02 3.90 1.50
N SER A 17 -8.98 3.95 2.33
CA SER A 17 -8.98 4.67 3.61
C SER A 17 -8.62 6.14 3.42
N THR A 18 -9.59 6.97 3.08
CA THR A 18 -9.43 8.42 2.89
C THR A 18 -9.92 9.23 4.11
N ASN A 19 -9.91 10.55 3.96
CA ASN A 19 -10.39 11.51 4.96
C ASN A 19 -11.90 11.48 5.18
N THR A 20 -12.64 10.57 4.55
CA THR A 20 -14.09 10.50 4.72
C THR A 20 -14.42 10.06 6.15
N PRO A 21 -15.09 10.91 6.97
CA PRO A 21 -15.49 10.54 8.32
C PRO A 21 -16.67 9.55 8.30
N ASP A 22 -16.89 8.87 9.42
CA ASP A 22 -18.09 8.07 9.69
C ASP A 22 -18.38 6.94 8.69
N VAL A 23 -17.33 6.26 8.21
CA VAL A 23 -17.40 5.11 7.30
C VAL A 23 -16.98 3.81 8.00
N GLU A 24 -17.36 3.63 9.24
CA GLU A 24 -16.91 2.52 10.12
C GLU A 24 -17.15 1.14 9.50
N ILE A 25 -18.29 0.90 8.81
CA ILE A 25 -18.56 -0.39 8.16
C ILE A 25 -17.52 -0.67 7.06
N SER A 26 -17.26 0.30 6.20
CA SER A 26 -16.27 0.16 5.13
C SER A 26 -14.85 0.03 5.70
N ASP A 27 -14.51 0.74 6.78
CA ASP A 27 -13.25 0.57 7.50
C ASP A 27 -13.11 -0.87 8.00
N ARG A 28 -14.13 -1.45 8.65
CA ARG A 28 -14.08 -2.82 9.16
C ARG A 28 -13.98 -3.87 8.06
N LEU A 29 -14.63 -3.65 6.92
CA LEU A 29 -14.49 -4.54 5.77
C LEU A 29 -13.05 -4.53 5.24
N CYS A 30 -12.44 -3.35 5.10
CA CYS A 30 -11.03 -3.21 4.71
C CYS A 30 -10.10 -3.87 5.71
N GLU A 31 -10.22 -3.53 6.99
CA GLU A 31 -9.37 -4.01 8.08
C GLU A 31 -9.48 -5.52 8.25
N GLY A 32 -10.70 -6.08 8.18
CA GLY A 32 -10.96 -7.51 8.23
C GLY A 32 -10.34 -8.25 7.03
N THR A 33 -10.46 -7.68 5.82
CA THR A 33 -9.84 -8.22 4.61
C THR A 33 -8.31 -8.21 4.72
N LEU A 34 -7.72 -7.11 5.17
CA LEU A 34 -6.26 -6.97 5.36
C LEU A 34 -5.75 -7.97 6.41
N THR A 35 -6.40 -8.06 7.56
CA THR A 35 -6.03 -9.01 8.62
C THR A 35 -6.09 -10.45 8.13
N ALA A 36 -7.14 -10.80 7.35
CA ALA A 36 -7.28 -12.13 6.77
C ALA A 36 -6.17 -12.42 5.75
N ILE A 37 -5.88 -11.48 4.82
CA ILE A 37 -4.79 -11.65 3.83
C ILE A 37 -3.45 -11.87 4.54
N ILE A 38 -3.10 -11.04 5.51
CA ILE A 38 -1.84 -11.15 6.24
C ILE A 38 -1.72 -12.51 6.92
N LYS A 39 -2.75 -12.91 7.67
CA LYS A 39 -2.78 -14.20 8.37
C LYS A 39 -2.64 -15.38 7.41
N GLU A 40 -3.42 -15.40 6.34
CA GLU A 40 -3.44 -16.51 5.40
C GLU A 40 -2.17 -16.54 4.52
N ALA A 41 -1.55 -15.39 4.26
CA ALA A 41 -0.26 -15.33 3.58
C ALA A 41 0.85 -16.01 4.40
N TYR A 42 0.92 -15.80 5.70
CA TYR A 42 1.84 -16.54 6.58
C TYR A 42 1.58 -18.06 6.52
N ARG A 43 0.31 -18.49 6.51
CA ARG A 43 -0.04 -19.92 6.38
C ARG A 43 0.37 -20.51 5.04
N VAL A 44 0.11 -19.82 3.93
CA VAL A 44 0.53 -20.27 2.59
C VAL A 44 2.05 -20.32 2.48
N LYS A 45 2.78 -19.39 3.09
CA LYS A 45 4.25 -19.43 3.08
C LYS A 45 4.80 -20.67 3.79
N GLN A 46 4.17 -21.09 4.88
CA GLN A 46 4.56 -22.30 5.63
C GLN A 46 4.04 -23.59 4.99
N GLN A 47 2.87 -23.52 4.35
CA GLN A 47 2.17 -24.65 3.74
C GLN A 47 1.66 -24.24 2.35
N PRO A 48 2.51 -24.26 1.31
CA PRO A 48 2.17 -23.76 -0.03
C PRO A 48 0.94 -24.43 -0.67
N ASP A 49 0.68 -25.69 -0.32
CA ASP A 49 -0.42 -26.49 -0.86
C ASP A 49 -1.71 -26.39 -0.01
N ASN A 50 -1.73 -25.54 1.02
CA ASN A 50 -2.92 -25.37 1.87
C ASN A 50 -4.04 -24.68 1.08
N TYR A 51 -4.99 -25.49 0.58
CA TYR A 51 -6.10 -25.03 -0.24
C TYR A 51 -6.95 -23.97 0.47
N ALA A 52 -7.28 -24.16 1.75
CA ALA A 52 -8.14 -23.22 2.47
C ALA A 52 -7.48 -21.84 2.60
N ALA A 53 -6.18 -21.79 2.90
CA ALA A 53 -5.44 -20.53 2.99
C ALA A 53 -5.35 -19.82 1.62
N ARG A 54 -5.07 -20.56 0.55
CA ARG A 54 -5.05 -20.03 -0.82
C ARG A 54 -6.42 -19.50 -1.26
N ALA A 55 -7.49 -20.24 -0.98
CA ALA A 55 -8.85 -19.83 -1.29
C ALA A 55 -9.24 -18.54 -0.57
N ASN A 56 -8.89 -18.42 0.71
CA ASN A 56 -9.11 -17.20 1.49
C ASN A 56 -8.37 -16.00 0.90
N ILE A 57 -7.10 -16.15 0.51
CA ILE A 57 -6.33 -15.06 -0.14
C ILE A 57 -7.00 -14.63 -1.44
N MET A 58 -7.41 -15.57 -2.29
CA MET A 58 -8.10 -15.26 -3.55
C MET A 58 -9.43 -14.54 -3.32
N TRP A 59 -10.20 -14.99 -2.32
CA TRP A 59 -11.45 -14.34 -1.98
C TRP A 59 -11.24 -12.92 -1.43
N CYS A 60 -10.26 -12.73 -0.53
CA CYS A 60 -9.88 -11.40 -0.05
C CYS A 60 -9.46 -10.47 -1.20
N GLY A 61 -8.71 -10.97 -2.19
CA GLY A 61 -8.36 -10.21 -3.38
C GLY A 61 -9.60 -9.78 -4.17
N THR A 62 -10.59 -10.66 -4.31
CA THR A 62 -11.88 -10.32 -4.95
C THR A 62 -12.63 -9.24 -4.16
N VAL A 63 -12.71 -9.35 -2.84
CA VAL A 63 -13.37 -8.34 -1.99
C VAL A 63 -12.67 -6.99 -2.09
N ALA A 64 -11.34 -6.96 -2.09
CA ALA A 64 -10.57 -5.75 -2.24
C ALA A 64 -10.78 -5.03 -3.58
N HIS A 65 -11.06 -5.78 -4.68
CA HIS A 65 -11.17 -5.22 -6.03
C HIS A 65 -12.60 -5.00 -6.51
N ASN A 66 -13.61 -5.53 -5.84
CA ASN A 66 -15.00 -5.43 -6.30
C ASN A 66 -15.72 -4.14 -5.87
N GLY A 67 -15.01 -3.18 -5.27
CA GLY A 67 -15.54 -1.91 -4.80
C GLY A 67 -16.22 -1.96 -3.43
N THR A 68 -16.38 -3.14 -2.81
CA THR A 68 -17.06 -3.27 -1.50
C THR A 68 -16.35 -2.46 -0.41
N CYS A 69 -15.03 -2.43 -0.42
CA CYS A 69 -14.22 -1.70 0.54
C CYS A 69 -14.26 -0.17 0.32
N GLY A 70 -14.56 0.30 -0.89
CA GLY A 70 -14.62 1.72 -1.26
C GLY A 70 -15.98 2.39 -1.04
N VAL A 71 -16.99 1.67 -0.58
CA VAL A 71 -18.35 2.21 -0.45
C VAL A 71 -18.40 3.37 0.54
N GLY A 72 -18.97 4.50 0.10
CA GLY A 72 -19.17 5.69 0.93
C GLY A 72 -17.94 6.54 1.17
N ARG A 73 -16.84 6.30 0.47
CA ARG A 73 -15.58 7.07 0.62
C ARG A 73 -14.97 7.46 -0.72
N GLU A 74 -14.13 8.47 -0.68
CA GLU A 74 -13.28 8.86 -1.80
C GLU A 74 -11.99 8.04 -1.77
N GLU A 75 -11.64 7.40 -2.89
CA GLU A 75 -10.44 6.58 -3.01
C GLU A 75 -9.19 7.42 -3.29
N ASP A 76 -8.03 7.03 -2.76
CA ASP A 76 -6.73 7.61 -3.09
C ASP A 76 -5.94 6.71 -4.04
N TRP A 77 -5.61 7.21 -5.22
CA TRP A 77 -4.86 6.50 -6.25
C TRP A 77 -3.41 6.96 -6.39
N ALA A 78 -2.91 7.75 -5.43
CA ALA A 78 -1.56 8.33 -5.52
C ALA A 78 -0.46 7.28 -5.57
N SER A 79 -0.51 6.27 -4.69
CA SER A 79 0.47 5.18 -4.66
C SER A 79 0.52 4.40 -5.97
N HIS A 80 -0.66 4.13 -6.58
CA HIS A 80 -0.76 3.46 -7.88
C HIS A 80 -0.20 4.31 -9.01
N ALA A 81 -0.51 5.60 -9.02
CA ALA A 81 -0.01 6.50 -10.04
C ALA A 81 1.53 6.62 -9.99
N LEU A 82 2.10 6.68 -8.79
CA LEU A 82 3.55 6.65 -8.60
C LEU A 82 4.16 5.34 -9.09
N GLU A 83 3.54 4.22 -8.76
CA GLU A 83 4.02 2.89 -9.16
C GLU A 83 3.93 2.68 -10.66
N HIS A 84 2.87 3.14 -11.32
CA HIS A 84 2.71 2.99 -12.78
C HIS A 84 3.88 3.59 -13.56
N GLU A 85 4.52 4.65 -13.05
CA GLU A 85 5.70 5.21 -13.70
C GLU A 85 6.93 4.29 -13.56
N ILE A 86 7.03 3.52 -12.45
CA ILE A 86 8.08 2.52 -12.27
C ILE A 86 7.86 1.36 -13.23
N SER A 87 6.66 0.79 -13.26
CA SER A 87 6.31 -0.31 -14.16
C SER A 87 6.49 0.08 -15.63
N ALA A 88 6.08 1.29 -16.02
CA ALA A 88 6.19 1.77 -17.39
C ALA A 88 7.64 1.97 -17.85
N ILE A 89 8.53 2.39 -16.96
CA ILE A 89 9.92 2.71 -17.32
C ILE A 89 10.84 1.50 -17.20
N TYR A 90 10.61 0.63 -16.20
CA TYR A 90 11.52 -0.45 -15.84
C TYR A 90 10.96 -1.85 -16.09
N ASP A 91 9.74 -1.96 -16.65
CA ASP A 91 9.08 -3.24 -16.96
C ASP A 91 9.02 -4.21 -15.76
N VAL A 92 8.71 -3.68 -14.58
CA VAL A 92 8.57 -4.48 -13.36
C VAL A 92 7.12 -4.91 -13.15
N ALA A 93 6.92 -6.03 -12.46
CA ALA A 93 5.57 -6.48 -12.10
C ALA A 93 4.90 -5.46 -11.17
N HIS A 94 3.66 -5.04 -11.48
CA HIS A 94 2.89 -4.03 -10.75
C HIS A 94 2.88 -4.26 -9.23
N GLY A 95 2.59 -5.48 -8.77
CA GLY A 95 2.60 -5.79 -7.34
C GLY A 95 3.96 -5.66 -6.66
N ALA A 96 5.05 -5.88 -7.40
CA ALA A 96 6.39 -5.69 -6.88
C ALA A 96 6.71 -4.18 -6.74
N GLY A 97 6.33 -3.37 -7.74
CA GLY A 97 6.46 -1.92 -7.67
C GLY A 97 5.63 -1.31 -6.54
N LEU A 98 4.40 -1.78 -6.35
CA LEU A 98 3.55 -1.34 -5.24
C LEU A 98 4.13 -1.71 -3.87
N ALA A 99 4.73 -2.90 -3.71
CA ALA A 99 5.37 -3.29 -2.46
C ALA A 99 6.55 -2.38 -2.07
N VAL A 100 7.16 -1.72 -3.06
CA VAL A 100 8.21 -0.70 -2.85
C VAL A 100 7.60 0.66 -2.51
N ILE A 101 6.63 1.12 -3.30
CA ILE A 101 6.09 2.48 -3.18
C ILE A 101 5.14 2.62 -2.00
N PHE A 102 4.32 1.62 -1.72
CA PHE A 102 3.24 1.76 -0.76
C PHE A 102 3.72 2.03 0.68
N PRO A 103 4.74 1.33 1.24
CA PRO A 103 5.28 1.67 2.55
C PRO A 103 5.95 3.05 2.59
N ALA A 104 6.57 3.50 1.49
CA ALA A 104 7.17 4.83 1.38
C ALA A 104 6.10 5.92 1.36
N TRP A 105 5.02 5.71 0.61
CA TRP A 105 3.84 6.57 0.61
C TRP A 105 3.22 6.65 2.01
N MET A 106 3.06 5.52 2.72
CA MET A 106 2.53 5.52 4.09
C MET A 106 3.43 6.29 5.05
N ALA A 107 4.75 6.15 4.94
CA ALA A 107 5.70 6.89 5.78
C ALA A 107 5.58 8.40 5.54
N PHE A 108 5.48 8.84 4.28
CA PHE A 108 5.22 10.23 3.93
C PHE A 108 3.88 10.73 4.50
N MET A 109 2.81 9.93 4.39
CA MET A 109 1.50 10.29 4.93
C MET A 109 1.50 10.35 6.46
N ALA A 110 2.36 9.58 7.15
CA ALA A 110 2.47 9.61 8.60
C ALA A 110 2.83 11.01 9.12
N GLU A 111 3.69 11.73 8.40
CA GLU A 111 4.10 13.10 8.75
C GLU A 111 3.03 14.16 8.40
N HIS A 112 2.15 13.88 7.42
CA HIS A 112 1.23 14.86 6.87
C HIS A 112 -0.23 14.68 7.31
N ASN A 113 -0.67 13.42 7.45
CA ASN A 113 -2.01 13.05 7.90
C ASN A 113 -2.00 11.64 8.52
N PRO A 114 -1.54 11.47 9.77
CA PRO A 114 -1.29 10.16 10.35
C PRO A 114 -2.55 9.36 10.71
N ALA A 115 -3.71 9.99 10.87
CA ALA A 115 -4.86 9.42 11.57
C ALA A 115 -5.32 8.05 11.01
N LYS A 116 -5.51 7.92 9.70
CA LYS A 116 -5.95 6.65 9.09
C LYS A 116 -4.84 5.62 9.03
N ILE A 117 -3.59 6.04 8.87
CA ILE A 117 -2.44 5.13 8.92
C ILE A 117 -2.23 4.59 10.34
N ALA A 118 -2.39 5.43 11.37
CA ALA A 118 -2.36 5.00 12.76
C ALA A 118 -3.53 4.06 13.12
N GLN A 119 -4.74 4.33 12.59
CA GLN A 119 -5.88 3.43 12.70
C GLN A 119 -5.57 2.05 12.10
N PHE A 120 -5.02 2.02 10.88
CA PHE A 120 -4.55 0.80 10.23
C PHE A 120 -3.49 0.07 11.08
N ALA A 121 -2.49 0.78 11.57
CA ALA A 121 -1.43 0.22 12.40
C ALA A 121 -2.01 -0.48 13.65
N HIS A 122 -2.96 0.17 14.32
CA HIS A 122 -3.61 -0.39 15.49
C HIS A 122 -4.54 -1.57 15.15
N ARG A 123 -5.42 -1.42 14.16
CA ARG A 123 -6.51 -2.38 13.91
C ARG A 123 -6.10 -3.59 13.07
N VAL A 124 -5.01 -3.49 12.31
CA VAL A 124 -4.51 -4.57 11.43
C VAL A 124 -3.25 -5.23 11.96
N PHE A 125 -2.36 -4.47 12.59
CA PHE A 125 -1.09 -4.98 13.13
C PHE A 125 -1.02 -5.00 14.67
N ASP A 126 -2.12 -4.70 15.35
CA ASP A 126 -2.20 -4.70 16.83
C ASP A 126 -1.16 -3.78 17.50
N ILE A 127 -0.74 -2.71 16.81
CA ILE A 127 0.16 -1.72 17.41
C ILE A 127 -0.58 -1.02 18.56
N PRO A 128 0.02 -0.92 19.75
CA PRO A 128 -0.62 -0.28 20.88
C PRO A 128 -1.05 1.17 20.56
N LYS A 129 -2.20 1.57 21.10
CA LYS A 129 -2.66 2.97 20.98
C LYS A 129 -1.72 3.90 21.70
N SER A 130 -1.41 5.01 21.04
CA SER A 130 -0.63 6.13 21.59
C SER A 130 -1.35 7.44 21.23
N GLU A 131 -1.03 8.51 21.94
CA GLU A 131 -1.42 9.87 21.57
C GLU A 131 -0.58 10.39 20.40
N ASP A 132 0.60 9.83 20.20
CA ASP A 132 1.47 10.09 19.05
C ASP A 132 1.01 9.24 17.85
N LEU A 133 0.15 9.85 17.04
CA LEU A 133 -0.39 9.21 15.85
C LEU A 133 0.67 9.05 14.73
N GLU A 134 1.65 9.94 14.66
CA GLU A 134 2.74 9.87 13.70
C GLU A 134 3.63 8.66 14.01
N GLU A 135 4.06 8.48 15.26
CA GLU A 135 4.83 7.30 15.65
C GLU A 135 4.07 6.00 15.36
N MET A 136 2.77 5.95 15.67
CA MET A 136 1.93 4.79 15.37
C MET A 136 1.86 4.52 13.86
N ALA A 137 1.69 5.55 13.05
CA ALA A 137 1.60 5.46 11.60
C ALA A 137 2.92 4.95 10.98
N LEU A 138 4.05 5.50 11.42
CA LEU A 138 5.39 5.05 11.02
C LEU A 138 5.63 3.59 11.40
N ALA A 139 5.24 3.19 12.61
CA ALA A 139 5.32 1.80 13.04
C ALA A 139 4.46 0.87 12.16
N GLY A 140 3.27 1.31 11.75
CA GLY A 140 2.40 0.61 10.80
C GLY A 140 3.04 0.42 9.43
N ALA A 141 3.62 1.48 8.88
CA ALA A 141 4.34 1.44 7.60
C ALA A 141 5.54 0.48 7.67
N ALA A 142 6.31 0.52 8.76
CA ALA A 142 7.43 -0.38 8.99
C ALA A 142 6.99 -1.85 9.11
N ARG A 143 5.87 -2.13 9.78
CA ARG A 143 5.31 -3.49 9.89
C ARG A 143 4.85 -4.02 8.54
N LEU A 144 4.21 -3.19 7.71
CA LEU A 144 3.82 -3.57 6.36
C LEU A 144 5.04 -3.85 5.48
N LYS A 145 6.07 -2.99 5.53
CA LYS A 145 7.34 -3.19 4.83
C LYS A 145 8.01 -4.51 5.24
N HIS A 146 8.02 -4.81 6.53
CA HIS A 146 8.52 -6.08 7.05
C HIS A 146 7.72 -7.28 6.54
N PHE A 147 6.39 -7.18 6.54
CA PHE A 147 5.50 -8.22 5.99
C PHE A 147 5.81 -8.51 4.53
N PHE A 148 5.92 -7.48 3.68
CA PHE A 148 6.24 -7.64 2.27
C PHE A 148 7.60 -8.33 2.08
N ARG A 149 8.63 -7.88 2.81
CA ARG A 149 9.96 -8.51 2.77
C ARG A 149 9.91 -9.97 3.23
N TYR A 150 9.17 -10.29 4.28
CA TYR A 150 8.97 -11.66 4.74
C TYR A 150 8.30 -12.53 3.66
N MET A 151 7.36 -11.98 2.91
CA MET A 151 6.71 -12.67 1.78
C MET A 151 7.63 -12.84 0.56
N GLY A 152 8.80 -12.22 0.55
CA GLY A 152 9.76 -12.27 -0.56
C GLY A 152 9.50 -11.22 -1.63
N LEU A 153 8.74 -10.17 -1.30
CA LEU A 153 8.55 -9.01 -2.16
C LEU A 153 9.71 -8.01 -1.98
N PRO A 154 10.12 -7.31 -3.04
CA PRO A 154 11.05 -6.19 -2.92
C PRO A 154 10.40 -5.04 -2.13
N VAL A 155 11.18 -4.33 -1.32
CA VAL A 155 10.71 -3.21 -0.52
C VAL A 155 11.57 -1.95 -0.68
N GLY A 156 12.34 -1.89 -1.75
CA GLY A 156 13.14 -0.76 -2.20
C GLY A 156 13.55 -0.93 -3.66
N PHE A 157 13.92 0.16 -4.33
CA PHE A 157 14.33 0.14 -5.74
C PHE A 157 15.47 -0.85 -6.03
N LYS A 158 16.46 -0.91 -5.16
CA LYS A 158 17.57 -1.85 -5.31
C LYS A 158 17.12 -3.31 -5.31
N GLU A 159 16.16 -3.66 -4.46
CA GLU A 159 15.58 -5.01 -4.40
C GLU A 159 14.72 -5.33 -5.64
N LEU A 160 14.21 -4.30 -6.35
CA LEU A 160 13.59 -4.42 -7.68
C LEU A 160 14.63 -4.64 -8.81
N GLY A 161 15.93 -4.54 -8.53
CA GLY A 161 16.98 -4.54 -9.53
C GLY A 161 17.25 -3.18 -10.18
N ILE A 162 16.71 -2.10 -9.61
CA ILE A 162 16.88 -0.72 -10.11
C ILE A 162 17.86 0.00 -9.17
N GLU A 163 19.15 -0.01 -9.51
CA GLU A 163 20.18 0.59 -8.67
C GLU A 163 20.18 2.13 -8.72
N HIS A 164 19.85 2.68 -9.87
CA HIS A 164 19.83 4.13 -10.12
C HIS A 164 18.52 4.55 -10.76
N PRO A 165 17.43 4.70 -9.96
CA PRO A 165 16.14 5.13 -10.51
C PRO A 165 16.19 6.56 -11.04
N ASP A 166 15.74 6.76 -12.25
CA ASP A 166 15.60 8.07 -12.88
C ASP A 166 14.31 8.75 -12.39
N ILE A 167 14.39 9.30 -11.17
CA ILE A 167 13.25 9.96 -10.52
C ILE A 167 12.76 11.14 -11.35
N ASP A 168 13.65 11.89 -12.02
CA ASP A 168 13.24 13.03 -12.84
C ASP A 168 12.40 12.57 -14.03
N ARG A 169 12.79 11.49 -14.71
CA ARG A 169 12.01 10.90 -15.80
C ARG A 169 10.63 10.42 -15.32
N MET A 170 10.57 9.75 -14.15
CA MET A 170 9.31 9.33 -13.58
C MET A 170 8.39 10.52 -13.27
N LEU A 171 8.91 11.60 -12.67
CA LEU A 171 8.12 12.80 -12.36
C LEU A 171 7.65 13.56 -13.62
N VAL A 172 8.46 13.64 -14.66
CA VAL A 172 8.04 14.23 -15.94
C VAL A 172 6.88 13.45 -16.55
N SER A 173 6.95 12.12 -16.53
CA SER A 173 5.90 11.25 -17.04
C SER A 173 4.64 11.33 -16.16
N LEU A 174 4.78 11.27 -14.86
CA LEU A 174 3.69 11.40 -13.87
C LEU A 174 2.92 12.72 -14.08
N ARG A 175 3.64 13.85 -14.16
CA ARG A 175 3.04 15.17 -14.41
C ARG A 175 2.25 15.21 -15.71
N ARG A 176 2.78 14.63 -16.79
CA ARG A 176 2.09 14.53 -18.08
C ARG A 176 0.81 13.71 -17.99
N ASN A 177 0.83 12.61 -17.21
CA ASN A 177 -0.27 11.64 -17.14
C ASN A 177 -1.36 12.05 -16.12
N LYS A 178 -1.00 12.76 -15.04
CA LYS A 178 -1.87 13.05 -13.90
C LYS A 178 -2.02 14.53 -13.56
N GLY A 179 -1.19 15.41 -14.13
CA GLY A 179 -1.20 16.85 -13.84
C GLY A 179 -0.26 17.23 -12.69
N GLU A 180 -0.48 18.42 -12.13
CA GLU A 180 0.40 19.00 -11.11
C GLU A 180 0.14 18.48 -9.69
N LEU A 181 -1.07 18.01 -9.43
CA LEU A 181 -1.51 17.52 -8.11
C LEU A 181 -2.03 16.09 -8.21
N LEU A 182 -1.68 15.27 -7.24
CA LEU A 182 -2.00 13.86 -7.17
C LEU A 182 -2.61 13.51 -5.79
N GLY A 183 -3.52 12.54 -5.78
CA GLY A 183 -4.08 11.99 -4.55
C GLY A 183 -5.27 12.75 -3.99
N ASN A 184 -6.00 12.09 -3.09
CA ASN A 184 -7.18 12.61 -2.40
C ASN A 184 -7.01 12.58 -0.88
N TYR A 185 -6.17 11.71 -0.36
CA TYR A 185 -5.85 11.64 1.08
C TYR A 185 -5.04 12.88 1.51
N VAL A 186 -3.98 13.18 0.78
CA VAL A 186 -3.22 14.43 0.81
C VAL A 186 -2.98 14.84 -0.64
N LYS A 187 -3.19 16.10 -0.98
CA LYS A 187 -2.87 16.61 -2.33
C LYS A 187 -1.35 16.74 -2.47
N LEU A 188 -0.76 15.81 -3.21
CA LEU A 188 0.68 15.73 -3.43
C LEU A 188 1.10 16.60 -4.61
N THR A 189 2.12 17.43 -4.41
CA THR A 189 2.85 18.11 -5.48
C THR A 189 3.90 17.17 -6.09
N MET A 190 4.52 17.57 -7.20
CA MET A 190 5.65 16.80 -7.77
C MET A 190 6.87 16.77 -6.84
N THR A 191 7.01 17.75 -5.92
CA THR A 191 8.05 17.74 -4.89
C THR A 191 7.79 16.65 -3.86
N ASP A 192 6.54 16.51 -3.41
CA ASP A 192 6.13 15.46 -2.48
C ASP A 192 6.27 14.06 -3.12
N CYS A 193 5.88 13.93 -4.38
CA CYS A 193 6.09 12.69 -5.16
C CYS A 193 7.58 12.31 -5.25
N ARG A 194 8.46 13.31 -5.42
CA ARG A 194 9.92 13.09 -5.39
C ARG A 194 10.38 12.56 -4.04
N GLU A 195 9.86 13.11 -2.95
CA GLU A 195 10.22 12.66 -1.60
C GLU A 195 9.75 11.23 -1.35
N ILE A 196 8.54 10.88 -1.76
CA ILE A 196 8.04 9.49 -1.67
C ILE A 196 8.96 8.53 -2.44
N TYR A 197 9.42 8.87 -3.65
CA TYR A 197 10.39 8.06 -4.38
C TYR A 197 11.73 7.92 -3.63
N ARG A 198 12.18 8.99 -2.95
CA ARG A 198 13.42 8.95 -2.14
C ARG A 198 13.28 8.05 -0.92
N LEU A 199 12.13 8.06 -0.24
CA LEU A 199 11.84 7.15 0.88
C LEU A 199 11.81 5.67 0.46
N ALA A 200 11.69 5.40 -0.84
CA ALA A 200 11.72 4.06 -1.43
C ALA A 200 13.13 3.61 -1.89
N LEU A 201 14.16 4.45 -1.82
CA LEU A 201 15.54 4.09 -2.13
C LEU A 201 16.12 3.19 -1.03
#